data_efe0605a230eae2741a7e37185217367
#
_entry.id   efe0605a230eae2741a7e37185217367
#
_cell.length_a   1.000
_cell.length_b   1.000
_cell.length_c   1.000
_cell.angle_alpha   90.00
_cell.angle_beta   90.00
_cell.angle_gamma   90.00
#
_symmetry.space_group_name_H-M   'P 1'
#
loop_
_entity.id
_entity.type
_entity.pdbx_description
1 polymer ?
#
loop_
_entity_poly.entity_id
_entity_poly.type
_entity_poly.pdbx_seq_one_letter_code
_entity_poly.pdbx_strand_id
1 'polypeptide(L)' 'MIFYYIRHGDPTYNPDSLTALGVRQAEALAKRLALYGLDNIYSSTSNRAIMTAKPTCEV' A
#
# COMPACT_ATOMS: atom_id res chain seq x y z
N MET A 1 -9.80 19.20 -2.45
CA MET A 1 -8.83 18.11 -2.65
C MET A 1 -8.72 17.26 -1.41
N ILE A 2 -8.76 15.94 -1.55
CA ILE A 2 -8.72 15.02 -0.41
C ILE A 2 -7.44 14.19 -0.48
N PHE A 3 -6.72 14.11 0.64
CA PHE A 3 -5.53 13.27 0.75
C PHE A 3 -5.81 12.13 1.72
N TYR A 4 -5.44 10.92 1.32
CA TYR A 4 -5.46 9.75 2.20
C TYR A 4 -4.03 9.41 2.58
N TYR A 5 -3.73 9.47 3.88
CA TYR A 5 -2.42 9.09 4.40
C TYR A 5 -2.47 7.66 4.91
N ILE A 6 -1.65 6.80 4.32
CA ILE A 6 -1.69 5.37 4.59
C ILE A 6 -0.32 4.92 5.10
N ARG A 7 -0.31 4.19 6.21
CA ARG A 7 0.92 3.55 6.70
C ARG A 7 1.16 2.26 5.91
N HIS A 8 2.45 1.87 5.80
CA HIS A 8 2.79 0.57 5.19
C HIS A 8 2.18 -0.58 5.98
N GLY A 9 2.00 -1.73 5.31
CA GLY A 9 1.54 -2.96 5.95
C GLY A 9 2.59 -3.52 6.91
N ASP A 10 2.31 -4.67 7.49
CA ASP A 10 3.22 -5.31 8.45
C ASP A 10 4.58 -5.56 7.80
N PRO A 11 5.66 -4.91 8.29
CA PRO A 11 6.93 -4.90 7.58
C PRO A 11 7.91 -5.95 8.10
N THR A 12 8.86 -6.29 7.23
CA THR A 12 10.15 -6.83 7.64
C THR A 12 11.23 -5.86 7.15
N TYR A 13 12.28 -5.68 7.92
CA TYR A 13 13.30 -4.68 7.61
C TYR A 13 14.60 -5.30 7.07
N ASN A 14 14.71 -6.61 7.10
CA ASN A 14 15.87 -7.31 6.58
C ASN A 14 15.43 -8.63 5.94
N PRO A 15 15.11 -8.63 4.64
CA PRO A 15 15.13 -7.49 3.69
C PRO A 15 13.99 -6.51 3.91
N ASP A 16 14.11 -5.31 3.33
CA ASP A 16 13.04 -4.30 3.36
C ASP A 16 11.87 -4.77 2.47
N SER A 17 10.81 -5.18 3.11
CA SER A 17 9.68 -5.81 2.42
C SER A 17 8.45 -5.80 3.34
N LEU A 18 7.38 -6.41 2.89
CA LEU A 18 6.22 -6.73 3.73
C LEU A 18 6.23 -8.21 4.08
N THR A 19 5.72 -8.53 5.26
CA THR A 19 5.44 -9.92 5.64
C THR A 19 4.24 -10.43 4.85
N ALA A 20 3.96 -11.74 4.91
CA ALA A 20 2.75 -12.29 4.29
C ALA A 20 1.49 -11.62 4.82
N LEU A 21 1.47 -11.29 6.12
CA LEU A 21 0.37 -10.53 6.71
C LEU A 21 0.28 -9.13 6.11
N GLY A 22 1.42 -8.45 5.94
CA GLY A 22 1.46 -7.11 5.35
C GLY A 22 0.96 -7.09 3.92
N VAL A 23 1.28 -8.10 3.12
CA VAL A 23 0.78 -8.22 1.75
C VAL A 23 -0.75 -8.35 1.76
N ARG A 24 -1.30 -9.17 2.65
CA ARG A 24 -2.76 -9.31 2.77
C ARG A 24 -3.42 -8.02 3.24
N GLN A 25 -2.77 -7.27 4.12
CA GLN A 25 -3.24 -5.95 4.54
C GLN A 25 -3.30 -4.98 3.35
N ALA A 26 -2.26 -4.97 2.52
CA ALA A 26 -2.21 -4.11 1.34
C ALA A 26 -3.30 -4.48 0.32
N GLU A 27 -3.55 -5.75 0.12
CA GLU A 27 -4.60 -6.21 -0.78
C GLU A 27 -6.00 -5.85 -0.26
N ALA A 28 -6.24 -6.00 1.04
CA ALA A 28 -7.50 -5.62 1.66
C ALA A 28 -7.74 -4.11 1.55
N LEU A 29 -6.68 -3.31 1.74
CA LEU A 29 -6.73 -1.87 1.59
C LEU A 29 -7.07 -1.47 0.16
N ALA A 30 -6.49 -2.16 -0.83
CA ALA A 30 -6.74 -1.89 -2.24
C ALA A 30 -8.23 -2.01 -2.59
N LYS A 31 -8.90 -3.01 -2.05
CA LYS A 31 -10.34 -3.21 -2.27
C LYS A 31 -11.17 -2.05 -1.73
N ARG A 32 -10.76 -1.49 -0.60
CA ARG A 32 -11.43 -0.34 0.01
C ARG A 32 -11.17 0.94 -0.79
N LEU A 33 -9.92 1.18 -1.14
CA LEU A 33 -9.52 2.40 -1.83
C LEU A 33 -10.05 2.47 -3.26
N ALA A 34 -10.30 1.33 -3.90
CA ALA A 34 -10.90 1.29 -5.23
C ALA A 34 -12.26 2.02 -5.27
N LEU A 35 -12.97 2.07 -4.15
CA LEU A 35 -14.27 2.74 -4.05
C LEU A 35 -14.16 4.26 -4.06
N TYR A 36 -12.97 4.81 -3.82
CA TYR A 36 -12.77 6.26 -3.70
C TYR A 36 -12.35 6.94 -5.00
N GLY A 37 -12.04 6.17 -6.05
CA GLY A 37 -11.67 6.74 -7.34
C GLY A 37 -10.42 7.62 -7.27
N LEU A 38 -9.34 7.10 -6.73
CA LEU A 38 -8.09 7.86 -6.57
C LEU A 38 -7.47 8.18 -7.93
N ASP A 39 -7.09 9.45 -8.14
CA ASP A 39 -6.46 9.88 -9.38
C ASP A 39 -4.95 9.64 -9.38
N ASN A 40 -4.31 9.82 -8.24
CA ASN A 40 -2.85 9.70 -8.11
C ASN A 40 -2.49 8.95 -6.84
N ILE A 41 -1.43 8.16 -6.93
CA ILE A 41 -0.89 7.41 -5.79
C ILE A 41 0.59 7.71 -5.69
N TYR A 42 1.02 8.14 -4.50
CA TYR A 42 2.41 8.46 -4.20
C TYR A 42 2.91 7.56 -3.07
N SER A 43 4.12 7.08 -3.19
CA SER A 43 4.75 6.30 -2.13
C SER A 43 6.18 6.78 -1.89
N SER A 44 6.73 6.48 -0.72
CA SER A 44 8.15 6.64 -0.50
C SER A 44 8.90 5.58 -1.33
N THR A 45 10.22 5.73 -1.43
CA THR A 45 11.04 4.80 -2.23
C THR A 45 11.37 3.49 -1.51
N SER A 46 10.99 3.35 -0.23
CA SER A 46 11.23 2.10 0.49
C SER A 46 10.40 0.97 -0.11
N ASN A 47 10.96 -0.23 -0.15
CA ASN A 47 10.26 -1.37 -0.75
C ASN A 47 8.97 -1.71 -0.02
N ARG A 48 8.95 -1.59 1.31
CA ARG A 48 7.74 -1.86 2.09
C ARG A 48 6.60 -0.89 1.74
N ALA A 49 6.91 0.37 1.45
CA ALA A 49 5.91 1.34 1.04
C ALA A 49 5.39 1.06 -0.38
N ILE A 50 6.30 0.74 -1.29
CA ILE A 50 5.94 0.39 -2.68
C ILE A 50 5.06 -0.85 -2.69
N MET A 51 5.39 -1.88 -1.94
CA MET A 51 4.61 -3.10 -1.85
C MET A 51 3.21 -2.85 -1.25
N THR A 52 3.10 -1.89 -0.33
CA THR A 52 1.80 -1.51 0.24
C THR A 52 0.92 -0.81 -0.80
N ALA A 53 1.51 0.06 -1.63
CA ALA A 53 0.76 0.84 -2.61
C ALA A 53 0.41 0.04 -3.87
N LYS A 54 1.23 -0.94 -4.24
CA LYS A 54 1.12 -1.65 -5.51
C LYS A 54 -0.26 -2.29 -5.77
N PRO A 55 -0.86 -3.04 -4.83
CA PRO A 55 -2.19 -3.60 -5.06
C PRO A 55 -3.24 -2.54 -5.38
N THR A 56 -3.15 -1.37 -4.73
CA THR A 56 -4.09 -0.27 -4.99
C THR A 56 -3.91 0.29 -6.40
N CYS A 57 -2.68 0.33 -6.91
CA CYS A 57 -2.41 0.78 -8.28
C CYS A 57 -2.98 -0.17 -9.34
N GLU A 58 -3.17 -1.43 -8.99
CA GLU A 58 -3.61 -2.46 -9.92
C GLU A 58 -5.14 -2.61 -10.02
N VAL A 59 -5.88 -1.89 -9.21
CA VAL A 59 -7.35 -1.93 -9.25
C VAL A 59 -7.95 -0.82 -10.10
#